data_2eb1283838286575b4dd78e2fc008940
#
_entry.id   2eb1283838286575b4dd78e2fc008940
#
_cell.length_a   1.000
_cell.length_b   1.000
_cell.length_c   1.000
_cell.angle_alpha   90.00
_cell.angle_beta   90.00
_cell.angle_gamma   90.00
#
_symmetry.space_group_name_H-M   'P 1'
#
loop_
_entity.id
_entity.type
_entity.pdbx_description
1 polymer ?
#
loop_
_entity_poly.entity_id
_entity_poly.type
_entity_poly.pdbx_seq_one_letter_code
_entity_poly.pdbx_strand_id
1 'polypeptide(L)'
;MFKNILVALDGSKHAKRAAAVATDLAQRYEARLQFITVTKKPPARVSEELQRYMEIEQLKGTPDQLVPDVAKNILAEAEKHARDKGVKDVRTISKSGPVARTIVDVAKRQKADVIVMGSRGLGTVEGFLLGSVSHKVVSLAECNVMTVR
;
A
#
# COMPACT_ATOMS: atom_id res chain seq x y z
N MET A 1 18.26 -9.32 -10.92
CA MET A 1 17.01 -9.82 -11.46
C MET A 1 15.90 -8.78 -11.34
N PHE A 2 15.55 -8.32 -10.14
CA PHE A 2 14.59 -7.25 -9.97
C PHE A 2 15.26 -5.87 -10.12
N LYS A 3 14.69 -5.00 -10.98
CA LYS A 3 15.14 -3.63 -11.18
C LYS A 3 14.14 -2.60 -10.64
N ASN A 4 12.86 -2.93 -10.68
CA ASN A 4 11.76 -2.07 -10.24
C ASN A 4 10.80 -2.88 -9.36
N ILE A 5 10.76 -2.57 -8.07
CA ILE A 5 9.90 -3.23 -7.08
C ILE A 5 8.81 -2.25 -6.66
N LEU A 6 7.55 -2.64 -6.78
CA LEU A 6 6.41 -1.88 -6.29
C LEU A 6 5.84 -2.56 -5.04
N VAL A 7 5.68 -1.83 -3.95
CA VAL A 7 5.16 -2.34 -2.68
C VAL A 7 3.84 -1.66 -2.34
N ALA A 8 2.78 -2.44 -2.20
CA ALA A 8 1.47 -1.91 -1.80
C ALA A 8 1.32 -1.92 -0.27
N LEU A 9 1.01 -0.76 0.29
CA LEU A 9 0.89 -0.54 1.72
C LEU A 9 -0.53 -0.06 2.09
N ASP A 10 -1.06 -0.61 3.17
CA ASP A 10 -2.35 -0.22 3.78
C ASP A 10 -2.24 0.03 5.29
N GLY A 11 -1.03 -0.01 5.85
CA GLY A 11 -0.78 0.14 7.27
C GLY A 11 -0.93 -1.16 8.10
N SER A 12 -1.34 -2.28 7.49
CA SER A 12 -1.45 -3.56 8.17
C SER A 12 -0.09 -4.16 8.55
N LYS A 13 -0.09 -5.11 9.49
CA LYS A 13 1.14 -5.84 9.88
C LYS A 13 1.75 -6.61 8.71
N HIS A 14 0.91 -7.22 7.87
CA HIS A 14 1.36 -7.94 6.68
C HIS A 14 2.01 -6.99 5.65
N ALA A 15 1.45 -5.79 5.46
CA ALA A 15 2.03 -4.78 4.60
C ALA A 15 3.39 -4.28 5.12
N LYS A 16 3.54 -4.10 6.43
CA LYS A 16 4.84 -3.75 7.04
C LYS A 16 5.90 -4.84 6.82
N ARG A 17 5.53 -6.11 6.95
CA ARG A 17 6.42 -7.24 6.62
C ARG A 17 6.77 -7.26 5.13
N ALA A 18 5.81 -7.02 4.27
CA ALA A 18 6.03 -6.91 2.82
C ALA A 18 7.02 -5.79 2.48
N ALA A 19 6.91 -4.63 3.14
CA ALA A 19 7.86 -3.54 3.00
C ALA A 19 9.28 -3.94 3.41
N ALA A 20 9.44 -4.67 4.52
CA ALA A 20 10.74 -5.14 4.98
C ALA A 20 11.38 -6.13 3.98
N VAL A 21 10.61 -7.11 3.50
CA VAL A 21 11.08 -8.08 2.48
C VAL A 21 11.49 -7.37 1.19
N ALA A 22 10.66 -6.44 0.71
CA ALA A 22 10.95 -5.69 -0.50
C ALA A 22 12.18 -4.77 -0.35
N THR A 23 12.40 -4.23 0.84
CA THR A 23 13.59 -3.43 1.15
C THR A 23 14.87 -4.28 1.06
N ASP A 24 14.85 -5.49 1.63
CA ASP A 24 15.98 -6.43 1.52
C ASP A 24 16.25 -6.82 0.06
N LEU A 25 15.20 -7.09 -0.71
CA LEU A 25 15.34 -7.38 -2.14
C LEU A 25 15.92 -6.18 -2.90
N ALA A 26 15.39 -4.98 -2.66
CA ALA A 26 15.86 -3.77 -3.34
C ALA A 26 17.35 -3.48 -3.02
N GLN A 27 17.77 -3.71 -1.79
CA GLN A 27 19.16 -3.56 -1.39
C GLN A 27 20.07 -4.57 -2.11
N ARG A 28 19.67 -5.85 -2.16
CA ARG A 28 20.46 -6.92 -2.78
C ARG A 28 20.61 -6.78 -4.29
N TYR A 29 19.55 -6.33 -4.96
CA TYR A 29 19.54 -6.19 -6.42
C TYR A 29 19.83 -4.77 -6.91
N GLU A 30 20.13 -3.84 -5.99
CA GLU A 30 20.28 -2.41 -6.31
C GLU A 30 19.07 -1.88 -7.10
N ALA A 31 17.89 -2.36 -6.75
CA ALA A 31 16.65 -2.06 -7.44
C ALA A 31 16.03 -0.75 -6.96
N ARG A 32 15.25 -0.11 -7.85
CA ARG A 32 14.32 0.95 -7.47
C ARG A 32 13.20 0.38 -6.63
N LEU A 33 12.93 0.98 -5.49
CA LEU A 33 11.86 0.61 -4.57
C LEU A 33 10.78 1.70 -4.56
N GLN A 34 9.54 1.31 -4.85
CA GLN A 34 8.43 2.23 -4.90
C GLN A 34 7.35 1.75 -3.92
N PHE A 35 6.95 2.60 -3.00
CA PHE A 35 5.84 2.35 -2.08
C PHE A 35 4.58 3.03 -2.59
N ILE A 36 3.47 2.31 -2.65
CA ILE A 36 2.18 2.86 -3.04
C ILE A 36 1.14 2.64 -1.94
N THR A 37 0.39 3.68 -1.65
CA THR A 37 -0.85 3.62 -0.88
C THR A 37 -2.01 4.07 -1.76
N VAL A 38 -3.07 3.28 -1.80
CA VAL A 38 -4.29 3.60 -2.54
C VAL A 38 -5.44 3.76 -1.56
N THR A 39 -6.00 4.96 -1.52
CA THR A 39 -7.19 5.25 -0.73
C THR A 39 -8.44 5.03 -1.57
N LYS A 40 -9.47 4.43 -0.97
CA LYS A 40 -10.79 4.41 -1.60
C LYS A 40 -11.30 5.86 -1.67
N LYS A 41 -11.90 6.25 -2.79
CA LYS A 41 -12.64 7.52 -2.82
C LYS A 41 -13.69 7.46 -1.71
N PRO A 42 -13.78 8.48 -0.85
CA PRO A 42 -14.86 8.53 0.12
C PRO A 42 -16.20 8.46 -0.64
N PRO A 43 -17.21 7.77 -0.10
CA PRO A 43 -18.54 7.81 -0.68
C PRO A 43 -18.98 9.28 -0.77
N ALA A 44 -19.68 9.66 -1.85
CA ALA A 44 -20.10 11.04 -2.13
C ALA A 44 -20.97 11.65 -1.01
N ARG A 45 -21.45 10.84 -0.06
CA ARG A 45 -22.08 11.22 1.18
C ARG A 45 -21.34 10.52 2.32
N VAL A 46 -20.74 11.32 3.19
CA VAL A 46 -20.29 10.85 4.51
C VAL A 46 -21.55 10.43 5.26
N SER A 47 -21.61 9.19 5.74
CA SER A 47 -22.76 8.73 6.52
C SER A 47 -22.91 9.62 7.76
N GLU A 48 -24.15 9.92 8.15
CA GLU A 48 -24.40 10.68 9.37
C GLU A 48 -23.78 10.04 10.61
N GLU A 49 -23.65 8.71 10.61
CA GLU A 49 -22.96 7.94 11.65
C GLU A 49 -21.48 8.26 11.75
N LEU A 50 -20.78 8.40 10.61
CA LEU A 50 -19.37 8.77 10.60
C LEU A 50 -19.16 10.22 11.05
N GLN A 51 -20.06 11.15 10.67
CA GLN A 51 -20.02 12.51 11.17
C GLN A 51 -20.21 12.57 12.69
N ARG A 52 -21.20 11.83 13.23
CA ARG A 52 -21.43 11.73 14.69
C ARG A 52 -20.23 11.14 15.41
N TYR A 53 -19.62 10.08 14.86
CA TYR A 53 -18.42 9.47 15.43
C TYR A 53 -17.27 10.47 15.52
N MET A 54 -17.05 11.27 14.48
CA MET A 54 -15.99 12.28 14.46
C MET A 54 -16.26 13.41 15.47
N GLU A 55 -17.52 13.81 15.64
CA GLU A 55 -17.92 14.82 16.64
C GLU A 55 -17.70 14.30 18.07
N ILE A 56 -18.05 13.03 18.35
CA ILE A 56 -17.90 12.40 19.67
C ILE A 56 -16.42 12.27 20.04
N GLU A 57 -15.57 11.83 19.09
CA GLU A 57 -14.13 11.62 19.31
C GLU A 57 -13.31 12.93 19.21
N GLN A 58 -13.96 14.08 19.00
CA GLN A 58 -13.32 15.40 18.85
C GLN A 58 -12.19 15.40 17.80
N LEU A 59 -12.31 14.60 16.77
CA LEU A 59 -11.34 14.54 15.67
C LEU A 59 -11.40 15.86 14.88
N LYS A 60 -10.28 16.57 14.87
CA LYS A 60 -10.14 17.80 14.08
C LYS A 60 -9.89 17.43 12.62
N GLY A 61 -10.79 17.87 11.74
CA GLY A 61 -10.66 17.70 10.30
C GLY A 61 -11.84 16.92 9.69
N THR A 62 -11.94 16.95 8.37
CA THR A 62 -12.90 16.15 7.62
C THR A 62 -12.30 14.79 7.30
N PRO A 63 -13.12 13.72 7.07
CA PRO A 63 -12.63 12.43 6.58
C PRO A 63 -11.71 12.54 5.37
N ASP A 64 -12.00 13.50 4.48
CA ASP A 64 -11.20 13.78 3.29
C ASP A 64 -9.80 14.33 3.61
N GLN A 65 -9.60 14.90 4.79
CA GLN A 65 -8.31 15.43 5.26
C GLN A 65 -7.51 14.38 6.05
N LEU A 66 -8.17 13.54 6.85
CA LEU A 66 -7.52 12.55 7.71
C LEU A 66 -6.95 11.35 6.92
N VAL A 67 -7.67 10.90 5.88
CA VAL A 67 -7.23 9.75 5.07
C VAL A 67 -5.93 10.05 4.30
N PRO A 68 -5.75 11.21 3.65
CA PRO A 68 -4.48 11.57 3.03
C PRO A 68 -3.31 11.64 4.02
N ASP A 69 -3.54 12.15 5.24
CA ASP A 69 -2.49 12.26 6.25
C ASP A 69 -2.03 10.90 6.76
N VAL A 70 -2.94 9.95 6.98
CA VAL A 70 -2.61 8.57 7.35
C VAL A 70 -1.81 7.90 6.24
N ALA A 71 -2.23 8.02 4.98
CA ALA A 71 -1.53 7.49 3.83
C ALA A 71 -0.11 8.08 3.71
N LYS A 72 0.02 9.39 3.91
CA LYS A 72 1.30 10.09 3.89
C LYS A 72 2.25 9.58 4.98
N ASN A 73 1.74 9.36 6.19
CA ASN A 73 2.54 8.83 7.30
C ASN A 73 3.02 7.40 7.04
N ILE A 74 2.16 6.53 6.50
CA ILE A 74 2.52 5.15 6.11
C ILE A 74 3.66 5.17 5.10
N LEU A 75 3.56 5.99 4.07
CA LEU A 75 4.57 6.14 3.03
C LEU A 75 5.88 6.69 3.57
N ALA A 76 5.83 7.73 4.41
CA ALA A 76 7.01 8.36 5.00
C ALA A 76 7.78 7.39 5.92
N GLU A 77 7.09 6.59 6.72
CA GLU A 77 7.69 5.57 7.60
C GLU A 77 8.42 4.50 6.76
N ALA A 78 7.77 4.01 5.70
CA ALA A 78 8.34 3.00 4.82
C ALA A 78 9.56 3.53 4.04
N GLU A 79 9.47 4.76 3.51
CA GLU A 79 10.57 5.42 2.82
C GLU A 79 11.79 5.60 3.74
N LYS A 80 11.56 6.13 4.94
CA LYS A 80 12.63 6.31 5.94
C LYS A 80 13.32 4.98 6.26
N HIS A 81 12.54 3.93 6.54
CA HIS A 81 13.08 2.61 6.83
C HIS A 81 13.95 2.07 5.67
N ALA A 82 13.47 2.18 4.44
CA ALA A 82 14.21 1.71 3.27
C ALA A 82 15.52 2.48 3.05
N ARG A 83 15.50 3.79 3.23
CA ARG A 83 16.70 4.63 3.13
C ARG A 83 17.71 4.33 4.25
N ASP A 84 17.25 4.15 5.48
CA ASP A 84 18.09 3.76 6.62
C ASP A 84 18.77 2.39 6.39
N LYS A 85 18.14 1.51 5.62
CA LYS A 85 18.70 0.22 5.17
C LYS A 85 19.65 0.33 3.96
N GLY A 86 19.83 1.53 3.41
CA GLY A 86 20.77 1.78 2.32
C GLY A 86 20.20 1.64 0.89
N VAL A 87 18.88 1.56 0.73
CA VAL A 87 18.27 1.60 -0.61
C VAL A 87 18.38 3.02 -1.17
N LYS A 88 19.00 3.16 -2.33
CA LYS A 88 19.35 4.48 -2.92
C LYS A 88 18.17 5.13 -3.67
N ASP A 89 17.44 4.38 -4.49
CA ASP A 89 16.30 4.89 -5.29
C ASP A 89 14.99 4.44 -4.65
N VAL A 90 14.48 5.24 -3.71
CA VAL A 90 13.20 5.03 -3.03
C VAL A 90 12.22 6.11 -3.44
N ARG A 91 11.00 5.72 -3.82
CA ARG A 91 9.91 6.62 -4.22
C ARG A 91 8.62 6.27 -3.50
N THR A 92 7.77 7.26 -3.32
CA THR A 92 6.44 7.11 -2.74
C THR A 92 5.36 7.58 -3.68
N ILE A 93 4.24 6.86 -3.72
CA ILE A 93 3.10 7.13 -4.60
C ILE A 93 1.82 7.06 -3.77
N SER A 94 1.05 8.14 -3.78
CA SER A 94 -0.29 8.16 -3.21
C SER A 94 -1.31 8.27 -4.33
N LYS A 95 -2.30 7.40 -4.34
CA LYS A 95 -3.38 7.37 -5.33
C LYS A 95 -4.73 7.17 -4.65
N SER A 96 -5.79 7.52 -5.36
CA SER A 96 -7.18 7.31 -4.94
C SER A 96 -7.92 6.53 -6.03
N GLY A 97 -8.76 5.59 -5.65
CA GLY A 97 -9.56 4.80 -6.58
C GLY A 97 -9.76 3.35 -6.17
N PRO A 98 -10.16 2.46 -7.10
CA PRO A 98 -10.28 1.03 -6.88
C PRO A 98 -8.91 0.43 -6.59
N VAL A 99 -8.70 -0.09 -5.36
CA VAL A 99 -7.37 -0.39 -4.83
C VAL A 99 -6.57 -1.34 -5.72
N ALA A 100 -7.08 -2.54 -5.98
CA ALA A 100 -6.36 -3.55 -6.76
C ALA A 100 -6.03 -3.09 -8.18
N ARG A 101 -7.01 -2.50 -8.88
CA ARG A 101 -6.81 -1.99 -10.24
C ARG A 101 -5.78 -0.85 -10.27
N THR A 102 -5.85 0.08 -9.34
CA THR A 102 -4.90 1.19 -9.25
C THR A 102 -3.47 0.70 -9.02
N ILE A 103 -3.27 -0.31 -8.15
CA ILE A 103 -1.95 -0.94 -7.94
C ILE A 103 -1.42 -1.53 -9.25
N VAL A 104 -2.23 -2.32 -9.95
CA VAL A 104 -1.83 -2.97 -11.21
C VAL A 104 -1.53 -1.94 -12.30
N ASP A 105 -2.36 -0.90 -12.45
CA ASP A 105 -2.14 0.16 -13.43
C ASP A 105 -0.85 0.95 -13.15
N VAL A 106 -0.54 1.20 -11.89
CA VAL A 106 0.72 1.85 -11.50
C VAL A 106 1.90 0.92 -11.76
N ALA A 107 1.80 -0.36 -11.41
CA ALA A 107 2.86 -1.35 -11.68
C ALA A 107 3.20 -1.39 -13.19
N LYS A 108 2.19 -1.43 -14.05
CA LYS A 108 2.37 -1.40 -15.50
C LYS A 108 3.04 -0.12 -15.99
N ARG A 109 2.57 1.07 -15.55
CA ARG A 109 3.16 2.36 -15.93
C ARG A 109 4.59 2.53 -15.44
N GLN A 110 4.90 2.05 -14.25
CA GLN A 110 6.23 2.11 -13.66
C GLN A 110 7.16 0.98 -14.14
N LYS A 111 6.66 0.07 -14.98
CA LYS A 111 7.38 -1.12 -15.45
C LYS A 111 7.94 -1.93 -14.28
N ALA A 112 7.10 -2.18 -13.28
CA ALA A 112 7.49 -2.99 -12.13
C ALA A 112 7.74 -4.44 -12.55
N ASP A 113 8.82 -5.02 -12.06
CA ASP A 113 9.17 -6.43 -12.28
C ASP A 113 8.40 -7.32 -11.31
N VAL A 114 8.08 -6.77 -10.14
CA VAL A 114 7.33 -7.45 -9.09
C VAL A 114 6.51 -6.47 -8.27
N ILE A 115 5.29 -6.89 -7.92
CA ILE A 115 4.47 -6.25 -6.89
C ILE A 115 4.66 -7.06 -5.60
N VAL A 116 5.07 -6.41 -4.51
CA VAL A 116 5.16 -7.03 -3.19
C VAL A 116 4.06 -6.46 -2.30
N MET A 117 3.32 -7.32 -1.64
CA MET A 117 2.21 -6.90 -0.80
C MET A 117 1.93 -7.89 0.34
N GLY A 118 1.25 -7.43 1.37
CA GLY A 118 0.75 -8.34 2.40
C GLY A 118 -0.25 -9.34 1.82
N SER A 119 -0.22 -10.57 2.29
CA SER A 119 -1.21 -11.58 1.90
C SER A 119 -2.61 -11.23 2.38
N ARG A 120 -2.72 -10.39 3.43
CA ARG A 120 -3.96 -9.88 4.03
C ARG A 120 -3.83 -8.39 4.31
N GLY A 121 -4.96 -7.69 4.39
CA GLY A 121 -5.05 -6.28 4.74
C GLY A 121 -5.73 -6.05 6.10
N LEU A 122 -6.20 -4.81 6.33
CA LEU A 122 -6.83 -4.38 7.58
C LEU A 122 -8.19 -5.05 7.84
N GLY A 123 -8.92 -5.48 6.79
CA GLY A 123 -10.28 -6.04 6.89
C GLY A 123 -10.34 -7.55 6.64
N THR A 124 -9.44 -8.34 7.21
CA THR A 124 -9.37 -9.77 6.92
C THR A 124 -10.37 -10.61 7.70
N VAL A 125 -11.04 -11.50 6.97
CA VAL A 125 -11.79 -12.63 7.54
C VAL A 125 -10.80 -13.77 7.82
N GLU A 126 -10.81 -14.33 9.02
CA GLU A 126 -10.01 -15.50 9.36
C GLU A 126 -10.33 -16.69 8.44
N GLY A 127 -9.31 -17.44 8.04
CA GLY A 127 -9.45 -18.66 7.24
C GLY A 127 -9.14 -18.53 5.75
N PHE A 128 -9.01 -17.33 5.20
CA PHE A 128 -8.59 -17.14 3.81
C PHE A 128 -7.07 -16.98 3.69
N LEU A 129 -6.47 -17.64 2.71
CA LEU A 129 -5.02 -17.55 2.43
C LEU A 129 -4.62 -16.16 1.92
N LEU A 130 -5.49 -15.52 1.12
CA LEU A 130 -5.30 -14.20 0.55
C LEU A 130 -6.48 -13.28 0.90
N GLY A 131 -6.20 -12.01 1.14
CA GLY A 131 -7.20 -10.97 1.25
C GLY A 131 -7.82 -10.62 -0.11
N SER A 132 -8.93 -9.87 -0.10
CA SER A 132 -9.67 -9.51 -1.33
C SER A 132 -8.83 -8.69 -2.32
N VAL A 133 -7.99 -7.78 -1.82
CA VAL A 133 -7.11 -6.96 -2.66
C VAL A 133 -5.98 -7.81 -3.24
N SER A 134 -5.27 -8.58 -2.39
CA SER A 134 -4.17 -9.41 -2.85
C SER A 134 -4.61 -10.46 -3.86
N HIS A 135 -5.77 -11.09 -3.67
CA HIS A 135 -6.34 -12.02 -4.65
C HIS A 135 -6.60 -11.33 -6.01
N LYS A 136 -7.20 -10.14 -6.01
CA LYS A 136 -7.45 -9.39 -7.24
C LYS A 136 -6.16 -8.93 -7.93
N VAL A 137 -5.17 -8.48 -7.17
CA VAL A 137 -3.87 -8.09 -7.73
C VAL A 137 -3.18 -9.28 -8.40
N VAL A 138 -3.13 -10.44 -7.73
CA VAL A 138 -2.57 -11.68 -8.33
C VAL A 138 -3.28 -12.06 -9.63
N SER A 139 -4.60 -11.89 -9.69
CA SER A 139 -5.38 -12.23 -10.88
C SER A 139 -5.23 -11.24 -12.04
N LEU A 140 -4.90 -9.99 -11.77
CA LEU A 140 -4.88 -8.91 -12.77
C LEU A 140 -3.47 -8.48 -13.19
N ALA A 141 -2.45 -8.76 -12.38
CA ALA A 141 -1.09 -8.30 -12.64
C ALA A 141 -0.47 -9.01 -13.85
N GLU A 142 0.23 -8.25 -14.68
CA GLU A 142 1.02 -8.77 -15.81
C GLU A 142 2.48 -9.07 -15.39
N CYS A 143 2.90 -8.64 -14.20
CA CYS A 143 4.21 -8.91 -13.62
C CYS A 143 4.12 -9.90 -12.45
N ASN A 144 5.27 -10.29 -11.90
CA ASN A 144 5.30 -11.14 -10.72
C ASN A 144 4.57 -10.49 -9.54
N VAL A 145 3.93 -11.31 -8.71
CA VAL A 145 3.32 -10.85 -7.46
C VAL A 145 3.84 -11.72 -6.32
N MET A 146 4.40 -11.06 -5.32
CA MET A 146 4.87 -11.69 -4.09
C MET A 146 3.95 -11.28 -2.94
N THR A 147 3.32 -12.25 -2.32
CA THR A 147 2.49 -12.04 -1.13
C THR A 147 3.25 -12.46 0.13
N VAL A 148 3.27 -11.61 1.14
CA VAL A 148 4.00 -11.81 2.40
C VAL A 148 3.01 -11.98 3.55
N ARG A 149 3.22 -12.97 4.40
CA ARG A 149 2.42 -13.26 5.61
C ARG A 149 2.98 -12.58 6.84
#